data_7f47a3bdccbda3a81c017dc13eb69a30
#
_entry.id   7f47a3bdccbda3a81c017dc13eb69a30
#
_cell.length_a   1.000
_cell.length_b   1.000
_cell.length_c   1.000
_cell.angle_alpha   90.00
_cell.angle_beta   90.00
_cell.angle_gamma   90.00
#
_symmetry.space_group_name_H-M   'P 1'
#
loop_
_entity.id
_entity.type
_entity.pdbx_description
1 polymer ?
#
loop_
_entity_poly.entity_id
_entity_poly.type
_entity_poly.pdbx_seq_one_letter_code
_entity_poly.pdbx_strand_id
1 'polypeptide(L)'
;MEELLREGKSVRQLVRESIDIARTAFELSLLAFVSGDESLCRAVLSAERQVRERELLVYVRNSLAVRSLDDAMMSVSIFQLEKNLSRITDAAADIAMSYLNFKPPLPRYQIVDGEEVIVKLPYKAGHGARLGRLLSETGVIVNVVALKREEKWILEPPLDTVLRDGDTVVAKGSIYAVERFAERIGARVPEPPRGGIVGEFFEIARIVSVMFFLSLSALLMNADWLAENVVELEGVMDEFHAKLENRIISSDLSATAKAALLSSTFALERISDSLNEIVTPVLEDLEPHPILMEIFEETKERISVIEIDEEDAGKTIEELGYHLKGVTVLAVKRGEEWLVMPPISAFRLEPGDVLIVKYFEESESFVEREETREDREEIIEEIWEEEEED
;
A
#
# COMPACT_ATOMS: atom_id res chain seq x y z
N MET A 1 -6.62 -7.75 -25.29
CA MET A 1 -7.95 -8.38 -25.04
C MET A 1 -8.01 -9.84 -25.53
N GLU A 2 -7.92 -10.14 -26.82
CA GLU A 2 -7.98 -11.55 -27.30
C GLU A 2 -6.86 -12.43 -26.76
N GLU A 3 -5.67 -11.89 -26.55
CA GLU A 3 -4.52 -12.58 -25.98
C GLU A 3 -4.73 -12.86 -24.48
N LEU A 4 -5.20 -11.88 -23.72
CA LEU A 4 -5.56 -12.00 -22.30
C LEU A 4 -6.75 -12.95 -22.06
N LEU A 5 -7.74 -12.99 -22.97
CA LEU A 5 -8.84 -13.98 -22.91
C LEU A 5 -8.32 -15.42 -23.10
N ARG A 6 -7.19 -15.60 -23.79
CA ARG A 6 -6.53 -16.89 -23.98
C ARG A 6 -5.60 -17.28 -22.82
N GLU A 7 -5.15 -16.31 -22.01
CA GLU A 7 -4.46 -16.58 -20.75
C GLU A 7 -5.46 -17.28 -19.81
N GLY A 8 -5.16 -18.51 -19.39
CA GLY A 8 -6.04 -19.32 -18.56
C GLY A 8 -6.15 -18.85 -17.09
N LYS A 9 -5.89 -17.56 -16.80
CA LYS A 9 -5.92 -17.00 -15.43
C LYS A 9 -7.31 -17.04 -14.84
N SER A 10 -7.45 -17.47 -13.58
CA SER A 10 -8.69 -17.42 -12.83
C SER A 10 -9.07 -15.98 -12.45
N VAL A 11 -10.32 -15.74 -12.03
CA VAL A 11 -10.77 -14.46 -11.46
C VAL A 11 -9.87 -14.09 -10.28
N ARG A 12 -9.60 -15.05 -9.37
CA ARG A 12 -8.70 -14.88 -8.23
C ARG A 12 -7.34 -14.30 -8.63
N GLN A 13 -6.68 -14.92 -9.62
CA GLN A 13 -5.37 -14.44 -10.10
C GLN A 13 -5.44 -13.03 -10.70
N LEU A 14 -6.49 -12.71 -11.44
CA LEU A 14 -6.66 -11.38 -12.04
C LEU A 14 -6.86 -10.31 -10.97
N VAL A 15 -7.74 -10.55 -9.99
CA VAL A 15 -8.01 -9.61 -8.89
C VAL A 15 -6.76 -9.39 -8.05
N ARG A 16 -6.04 -10.46 -7.67
CA ARG A 16 -4.77 -10.33 -6.95
C ARG A 16 -3.75 -9.46 -7.70
N GLU A 17 -3.57 -9.73 -9.00
CA GLU A 17 -2.68 -8.92 -9.83
C GLU A 17 -3.14 -7.46 -9.93
N SER A 18 -4.46 -7.19 -9.95
CA SER A 18 -5.01 -5.83 -9.94
C SER A 18 -4.66 -5.10 -8.65
N ILE A 19 -4.79 -5.76 -7.48
CA ILE A 19 -4.42 -5.21 -6.18
C ILE A 19 -2.94 -4.82 -6.15
N ASP A 20 -2.05 -5.77 -6.52
CA ASP A 20 -0.60 -5.55 -6.49
C ASP A 20 -0.19 -4.41 -7.45
N ILE A 21 -0.75 -4.37 -8.66
CA ILE A 21 -0.45 -3.33 -9.65
C ILE A 21 -0.99 -1.98 -9.19
N ALA A 22 -2.21 -1.91 -8.65
CA ALA A 22 -2.82 -0.65 -8.22
C ALA A 22 -2.00 0.00 -7.09
N ARG A 23 -1.59 -0.80 -6.09
CA ARG A 23 -0.74 -0.33 -5.01
C ARG A 23 0.63 0.14 -5.52
N THR A 24 1.31 -0.70 -6.30
CA THR A 24 2.61 -0.35 -6.88
C THR A 24 2.52 0.91 -7.76
N ALA A 25 1.45 1.07 -8.55
CA ALA A 25 1.23 2.25 -9.37
C ALA A 25 1.06 3.51 -8.52
N PHE A 26 0.28 3.45 -7.44
CA PHE A 26 0.12 4.55 -6.49
C PHE A 26 1.47 4.97 -5.89
N GLU A 27 2.21 4.05 -5.30
CA GLU A 27 3.50 4.28 -4.67
C GLU A 27 4.54 4.87 -5.66
N LEU A 28 4.63 4.28 -6.85
CA LEU A 28 5.55 4.76 -7.89
C LEU A 28 5.13 6.11 -8.47
N SER A 29 3.85 6.45 -8.48
CA SER A 29 3.37 7.76 -8.94
C SER A 29 3.89 8.90 -8.06
N LEU A 30 3.87 8.71 -6.73
CA LEU A 30 4.42 9.64 -5.75
C LEU A 30 5.93 9.82 -5.97
N LEU A 31 6.66 8.72 -6.07
CA LEU A 31 8.12 8.75 -6.29
C LEU A 31 8.47 9.36 -7.64
N ALA A 32 7.72 9.08 -8.70
CA ALA A 32 7.90 9.66 -10.02
C ALA A 32 7.70 11.18 -10.02
N PHE A 33 6.64 11.63 -9.33
CA PHE A 33 6.32 13.06 -9.19
C PHE A 33 7.44 13.81 -8.46
N VAL A 34 7.87 13.34 -7.28
CA VAL A 34 8.84 14.06 -6.46
C VAL A 34 10.28 13.91 -6.97
N SER A 35 10.63 12.79 -7.60
CA SER A 35 11.95 12.61 -8.22
C SER A 35 12.07 13.27 -9.58
N GLY A 36 10.96 13.54 -10.23
CA GLY A 36 10.93 14.09 -11.58
C GLY A 36 11.40 13.10 -12.65
N ASP A 37 11.15 11.82 -12.44
CA ASP A 37 11.55 10.76 -13.37
C ASP A 37 10.45 10.50 -14.41
N GLU A 38 10.62 11.09 -15.62
CA GLU A 38 9.66 10.91 -16.72
C GLU A 38 9.51 9.44 -17.16
N SER A 39 10.59 8.64 -17.03
CA SER A 39 10.51 7.23 -17.40
C SER A 39 9.67 6.43 -16.39
N LEU A 40 9.73 6.80 -15.10
CA LEU A 40 8.90 6.21 -14.06
C LEU A 40 7.44 6.65 -14.23
N CYS A 41 7.17 7.92 -14.56
CA CYS A 41 5.82 8.38 -14.91
C CYS A 41 5.22 7.51 -16.04
N ARG A 42 5.98 7.23 -17.09
CA ARG A 42 5.53 6.36 -18.18
C ARG A 42 5.26 4.90 -17.75
N ALA A 43 6.01 4.39 -16.77
CA ALA A 43 5.75 3.07 -16.20
C ALA A 43 4.41 3.03 -15.45
N VAL A 44 4.09 4.06 -14.66
CA VAL A 44 2.78 4.22 -14.00
C VAL A 44 1.63 4.25 -15.01
N LEU A 45 1.76 5.03 -16.10
CA LEU A 45 0.76 5.05 -17.18
C LEU A 45 0.59 3.68 -17.88
N SER A 46 1.61 2.84 -17.86
CA SER A 46 1.50 1.45 -18.36
C SER A 46 0.77 0.55 -17.36
N ALA A 47 0.97 0.75 -16.06
CA ALA A 47 0.29 0.01 -15.01
C ALA A 47 -1.23 0.28 -15.03
N GLU A 48 -1.64 1.54 -15.19
CA GLU A 48 -3.06 1.93 -15.33
C GLU A 48 -3.75 1.14 -16.44
N ARG A 49 -3.16 1.07 -17.63
CA ARG A 49 -3.73 0.28 -18.74
C ARG A 49 -3.86 -1.21 -18.40
N GLN A 50 -2.91 -1.77 -17.67
CA GLN A 50 -2.94 -3.18 -17.27
C GLN A 50 -4.09 -3.48 -16.31
N VAL A 51 -4.38 -2.62 -15.32
CA VAL A 51 -5.52 -2.80 -14.40
C VAL A 51 -6.84 -2.68 -15.15
N ARG A 52 -7.01 -1.68 -16.01
CA ARG A 52 -8.22 -1.51 -16.83
C ARG A 52 -8.52 -2.73 -17.73
N GLU A 53 -7.50 -3.36 -18.28
CA GLU A 53 -7.67 -4.58 -19.08
C GLU A 53 -8.11 -5.75 -18.19
N ARG A 54 -7.59 -5.86 -16.95
CA ARG A 54 -7.98 -6.90 -15.98
C ARG A 54 -9.39 -6.71 -15.45
N GLU A 55 -9.76 -5.50 -15.09
CA GLU A 55 -11.10 -5.12 -14.66
C GLU A 55 -12.15 -5.69 -15.65
N LEU A 56 -11.99 -5.42 -16.94
CA LEU A 56 -12.90 -5.91 -17.96
C LEU A 56 -12.94 -7.44 -18.02
N LEU A 57 -11.80 -8.11 -17.88
CA LEU A 57 -11.74 -9.58 -17.86
C LEU A 57 -12.42 -10.16 -16.63
N VAL A 58 -12.21 -9.56 -15.45
CA VAL A 58 -12.88 -9.96 -14.21
C VAL A 58 -14.39 -9.83 -14.38
N TYR A 59 -14.87 -8.70 -14.89
CA TYR A 59 -16.32 -8.51 -15.13
C TYR A 59 -16.90 -9.58 -16.04
N VAL A 60 -16.26 -9.87 -17.16
CA VAL A 60 -16.73 -10.90 -18.10
C VAL A 60 -16.73 -12.29 -17.46
N ARG A 61 -15.61 -12.67 -16.80
CA ARG A 61 -15.49 -14.03 -16.23
C ARG A 61 -16.39 -14.23 -15.02
N ASN A 62 -16.48 -13.25 -14.13
CA ASN A 62 -17.35 -13.31 -12.97
C ASN A 62 -18.82 -13.37 -13.38
N SER A 63 -19.25 -12.57 -14.37
CA SER A 63 -20.60 -12.62 -14.91
C SER A 63 -20.98 -13.98 -15.51
N LEU A 64 -20.01 -14.72 -16.06
CA LEU A 64 -20.24 -16.10 -16.55
C LEU A 64 -20.32 -17.15 -15.43
N ALA A 65 -19.81 -16.84 -14.24
CA ALA A 65 -19.84 -17.72 -13.07
C ALA A 65 -21.16 -17.62 -12.28
N VAL A 66 -21.85 -16.48 -12.32
CA VAL A 66 -23.12 -16.22 -11.61
C VAL A 66 -24.22 -17.18 -12.06
N ARG A 67 -24.84 -17.93 -11.13
CA ARG A 67 -25.90 -18.90 -11.39
C ARG A 67 -27.13 -18.70 -10.52
N SER A 68 -27.03 -17.92 -9.45
CA SER A 68 -28.08 -17.65 -8.47
C SER A 68 -28.14 -16.18 -8.11
N LEU A 69 -29.16 -15.75 -7.36
CA LEU A 69 -29.22 -14.41 -6.80
C LEU A 69 -28.10 -14.21 -5.76
N ASP A 70 -27.82 -15.20 -4.94
CA ASP A 70 -26.77 -15.15 -3.92
C ASP A 70 -25.40 -14.99 -4.58
N ASP A 71 -25.08 -15.77 -5.64
CA ASP A 71 -23.84 -15.55 -6.41
C ASP A 71 -23.75 -14.12 -6.99
N ALA A 72 -24.89 -13.57 -7.41
CA ALA A 72 -24.93 -12.20 -7.95
C ALA A 72 -24.66 -11.15 -6.86
N MET A 73 -25.23 -11.34 -5.65
CA MET A 73 -25.01 -10.46 -4.50
C MET A 73 -23.54 -10.49 -4.06
N MET A 74 -22.96 -11.67 -3.84
CA MET A 74 -21.53 -11.82 -3.51
C MET A 74 -20.62 -11.23 -4.59
N SER A 75 -21.04 -11.26 -5.87
CA SER A 75 -20.27 -10.67 -6.97
C SER A 75 -20.16 -9.15 -6.90
N VAL A 76 -21.02 -8.46 -6.14
CA VAL A 76 -20.97 -7.00 -5.96
C VAL A 76 -19.63 -6.59 -5.35
N SER A 77 -19.13 -7.32 -4.34
CA SER A 77 -17.86 -7.04 -3.68
C SER A 77 -16.66 -7.10 -4.66
N ILE A 78 -16.63 -8.10 -5.56
CA ILE A 78 -15.60 -8.21 -6.60
C ILE A 78 -15.69 -7.05 -7.60
N PHE A 79 -16.90 -6.69 -8.04
CA PHE A 79 -17.09 -5.61 -9.00
C PHE A 79 -16.73 -4.25 -8.41
N GLN A 80 -17.10 -4.00 -7.15
CA GLN A 80 -16.73 -2.78 -6.43
C GLN A 80 -15.21 -2.69 -6.26
N LEU A 81 -14.56 -3.77 -5.82
CA LEU A 81 -13.12 -3.81 -5.68
C LEU A 81 -12.41 -3.49 -7.00
N GLU A 82 -12.70 -4.22 -8.08
CA GLU A 82 -12.03 -4.02 -9.38
C GLU A 82 -12.26 -2.62 -9.97
N LYS A 83 -13.50 -2.10 -9.87
CA LYS A 83 -13.83 -0.74 -10.28
C LYS A 83 -12.98 0.29 -9.54
N ASN A 84 -12.84 0.14 -8.22
CA ASN A 84 -12.10 1.10 -7.42
C ASN A 84 -10.57 0.94 -7.57
N LEU A 85 -10.04 -0.26 -7.77
CA LEU A 85 -8.64 -0.46 -8.15
C LEU A 85 -8.31 0.21 -9.50
N SER A 86 -9.22 0.14 -10.47
CA SER A 86 -9.08 0.86 -11.74
C SER A 86 -9.07 2.38 -11.52
N ARG A 87 -9.97 2.93 -10.70
CA ARG A 87 -10.00 4.37 -10.35
C ARG A 87 -8.76 4.83 -9.60
N ILE A 88 -8.22 4.00 -8.70
CA ILE A 88 -6.98 4.27 -7.99
C ILE A 88 -5.81 4.37 -8.97
N THR A 89 -5.71 3.44 -9.93
CA THR A 89 -4.64 3.51 -10.94
C THR A 89 -4.82 4.67 -11.92
N ASP A 90 -6.05 5.06 -12.26
CA ASP A 90 -6.34 6.26 -13.03
C ASP A 90 -5.84 7.52 -12.29
N ALA A 91 -6.12 7.62 -10.99
CA ALA A 91 -5.67 8.75 -10.18
C ALA A 91 -4.13 8.74 -9.98
N ALA A 92 -3.50 7.58 -9.81
CA ALA A 92 -2.04 7.45 -9.80
C ALA A 92 -1.41 7.90 -11.14
N ALA A 93 -2.07 7.58 -12.26
CA ALA A 93 -1.68 8.07 -13.58
C ALA A 93 -1.81 9.60 -13.68
N ASP A 94 -2.83 10.22 -13.07
CA ASP A 94 -3.00 11.67 -13.02
C ASP A 94 -1.87 12.35 -12.22
N ILE A 95 -1.40 11.76 -11.12
CA ILE A 95 -0.20 12.24 -10.40
C ILE A 95 1.01 12.23 -11.33
N ALA A 96 1.26 11.13 -12.05
CA ALA A 96 2.37 11.02 -12.98
C ALA A 96 2.23 12.02 -14.15
N MET A 97 1.01 12.19 -14.69
CA MET A 97 0.72 13.14 -15.75
C MET A 97 0.86 14.58 -15.30
N SER A 98 0.55 14.93 -14.05
CA SER A 98 0.75 16.26 -13.51
C SER A 98 2.22 16.69 -13.59
N TYR A 99 3.13 15.75 -13.28
CA TYR A 99 4.57 15.99 -13.48
C TYR A 99 4.93 16.18 -14.97
N LEU A 100 4.47 15.28 -15.83
CA LEU A 100 4.81 15.32 -17.27
C LEU A 100 4.30 16.61 -17.95
N ASN A 101 3.11 17.07 -17.57
CA ASN A 101 2.46 18.23 -18.16
C ASN A 101 3.07 19.56 -17.66
N PHE A 102 3.35 19.65 -16.37
CA PHE A 102 3.74 20.91 -15.74
C PHE A 102 5.24 21.04 -15.49
N LYS A 103 5.98 19.92 -15.41
CA LYS A 103 7.42 19.88 -15.08
C LYS A 103 7.78 20.88 -13.96
N PRO A 104 7.12 20.75 -12.79
CA PRO A 104 7.19 21.78 -11.77
C PRO A 104 8.63 22.00 -11.30
N PRO A 105 9.06 23.25 -11.09
CA PRO A 105 10.36 23.58 -10.55
C PRO A 105 10.40 23.38 -9.02
N LEU A 106 10.12 22.16 -8.58
CA LEU A 106 10.18 21.74 -7.19
C LEU A 106 11.52 21.05 -6.88
N PRO A 107 11.98 21.08 -5.62
CA PRO A 107 13.10 20.26 -5.19
C PRO A 107 12.88 18.78 -5.56
N ARG A 108 13.95 18.07 -5.90
CA ARG A 108 13.88 16.66 -6.31
C ARG A 108 14.26 15.76 -5.15
N TYR A 109 13.38 14.80 -4.86
CA TYR A 109 13.60 13.80 -3.83
C TYR A 109 13.61 12.41 -4.46
N GLN A 110 14.54 11.57 -4.02
CA GLN A 110 14.63 10.18 -4.48
C GLN A 110 13.97 9.21 -3.49
N ILE A 111 13.19 9.75 -2.56
CA ILE A 111 12.52 9.05 -1.48
C ILE A 111 11.13 9.67 -1.26
N VAL A 112 10.16 8.82 -0.98
CA VAL A 112 8.86 9.15 -0.41
C VAL A 112 8.87 8.66 1.03
N ASP A 113 8.55 9.54 1.97
CA ASP A 113 8.44 9.24 3.38
C ASP A 113 7.05 8.71 3.72
N GLY A 114 6.95 7.79 4.66
CA GLY A 114 5.70 7.15 5.08
C GLY A 114 5.92 6.17 6.21
N GLU A 115 4.94 5.32 6.49
CA GLU A 115 5.09 4.18 7.41
C GLU A 115 6.22 3.25 6.94
N GLU A 116 6.32 3.08 5.64
CA GLU A 116 7.46 2.53 4.96
C GLU A 116 8.00 3.56 3.97
N VAL A 117 9.32 3.67 3.85
CA VAL A 117 9.93 4.54 2.86
C VAL A 117 9.98 3.83 1.51
N ILE A 118 9.77 4.61 0.44
CA ILE A 118 9.92 4.16 -0.94
C ILE A 118 11.05 4.97 -1.56
N VAL A 119 12.13 4.32 -1.96
CA VAL A 119 13.36 5.02 -2.35
C VAL A 119 13.99 4.47 -3.62
N LYS A 120 14.52 5.37 -4.44
CA LYS A 120 15.33 5.03 -5.62
C LYS A 120 16.80 4.93 -5.22
N LEU A 121 17.38 3.76 -5.45
CA LEU A 121 18.75 3.44 -5.12
C LEU A 121 19.52 2.99 -6.36
N PRO A 122 20.64 3.64 -6.72
CA PRO A 122 21.50 3.14 -7.80
C PRO A 122 22.28 1.91 -7.33
N TYR A 123 22.33 0.87 -8.15
CA TYR A 123 23.17 -0.30 -7.89
C TYR A 123 24.65 0.02 -8.23
N LYS A 124 25.53 -0.09 -7.24
CA LYS A 124 26.96 0.27 -7.32
C LYS A 124 27.88 -0.75 -6.65
N ALA A 125 27.49 -2.02 -6.61
CA ALA A 125 28.29 -3.05 -5.94
C ALA A 125 29.54 -3.49 -6.71
N GLY A 126 29.71 -3.06 -7.96
CA GLY A 126 30.89 -3.39 -8.80
C GLY A 126 30.87 -4.80 -9.40
N HIS A 127 29.83 -5.58 -9.14
CA HIS A 127 29.66 -6.93 -9.70
C HIS A 127 28.16 -7.29 -9.78
N GLY A 128 27.82 -8.19 -10.70
CA GLY A 128 26.44 -8.67 -10.81
C GLY A 128 26.06 -9.58 -9.64
N ALA A 129 24.87 -9.38 -9.07
CA ALA A 129 24.34 -10.23 -7.99
C ALA A 129 22.84 -10.49 -8.17
N ARG A 130 22.37 -11.69 -7.81
CA ARG A 130 20.93 -12.00 -7.84
C ARG A 130 20.20 -11.22 -6.75
N LEU A 131 19.06 -10.66 -7.09
CA LEU A 131 18.24 -9.87 -6.18
C LEU A 131 17.89 -10.65 -4.91
N GLY A 132 17.35 -11.86 -5.03
CA GLY A 132 16.98 -12.69 -3.88
C GLY A 132 18.17 -13.02 -2.96
N ARG A 133 19.38 -13.19 -3.50
CA ARG A 133 20.58 -13.36 -2.69
C ARG A 133 20.96 -12.09 -1.93
N LEU A 134 20.88 -10.92 -2.60
CA LEU A 134 21.17 -9.63 -1.95
C LEU A 134 20.20 -9.39 -0.79
N LEU A 135 18.91 -9.63 -0.99
CA LEU A 135 17.89 -9.49 0.05
C LEU A 135 18.16 -10.44 1.23
N SER A 136 18.40 -11.73 0.97
CA SER A 136 18.67 -12.70 2.04
C SER A 136 19.95 -12.41 2.85
N GLU A 137 20.97 -11.81 2.23
CA GLU A 137 22.24 -11.46 2.89
C GLU A 137 22.13 -10.21 3.79
N THR A 138 21.06 -9.40 3.67
CA THR A 138 20.86 -8.20 4.52
C THR A 138 20.39 -8.52 5.92
N GLY A 139 19.70 -9.65 6.10
CA GLY A 139 19.06 -10.04 7.36
C GLY A 139 17.89 -9.15 7.77
N VAL A 140 17.36 -8.35 6.83
CA VAL A 140 16.20 -7.49 7.01
C VAL A 140 15.21 -7.69 5.84
N ILE A 141 13.96 -7.34 6.04
CA ILE A 141 12.93 -7.46 5.02
C ILE A 141 12.80 -6.14 4.24
N VAL A 142 13.05 -6.23 2.94
CA VAL A 142 12.91 -5.12 1.97
C VAL A 142 12.24 -5.66 0.73
N ASN A 143 11.23 -4.96 0.25
CA ASN A 143 10.62 -5.26 -1.06
C ASN A 143 11.27 -4.38 -2.15
N VAL A 144 11.63 -4.99 -3.30
CA VAL A 144 12.08 -4.27 -4.48
C VAL A 144 10.94 -4.22 -5.49
N VAL A 145 10.20 -3.11 -5.48
CA VAL A 145 8.96 -2.92 -6.26
C VAL A 145 9.21 -2.57 -7.73
N ALA A 146 10.40 -2.05 -8.06
CA ALA A 146 10.75 -1.76 -9.45
C ALA A 146 12.27 -1.77 -9.69
N LEU A 147 12.66 -2.10 -10.92
CA LEU A 147 14.04 -2.10 -11.41
C LEU A 147 14.10 -1.32 -12.72
N LYS A 148 14.95 -0.28 -12.78
CA LYS A 148 15.31 0.40 -14.01
C LYS A 148 16.60 -0.18 -14.58
N ARG A 149 16.52 -0.64 -15.83
CA ARG A 149 17.68 -1.03 -16.62
C ARG A 149 17.68 -0.24 -17.92
N GLU A 150 18.74 0.48 -18.19
CA GLU A 150 18.79 1.47 -19.26
C GLU A 150 17.66 2.50 -19.08
N GLU A 151 16.70 2.60 -20.01
CA GLU A 151 15.55 3.50 -19.94
C GLU A 151 14.22 2.78 -19.66
N LYS A 152 14.26 1.48 -19.30
CA LYS A 152 13.07 0.66 -19.07
C LYS A 152 12.93 0.30 -17.61
N TRP A 153 11.70 0.45 -17.10
CA TRP A 153 11.30 -0.04 -15.80
C TRP A 153 10.70 -1.44 -15.91
N ILE A 154 11.10 -2.32 -15.00
CA ILE A 154 10.53 -3.64 -14.76
C ILE A 154 9.87 -3.53 -13.39
N LEU A 155 8.54 -3.63 -13.35
CA LEU A 155 7.78 -3.64 -12.10
C LEU A 155 7.83 -5.06 -11.54
N GLU A 156 7.88 -5.19 -10.21
CA GLU A 156 7.92 -6.46 -9.50
C GLU A 156 9.00 -7.42 -10.08
N PRO A 157 10.30 -7.03 -10.06
CA PRO A 157 11.33 -7.86 -10.66
C PRO A 157 11.45 -9.21 -9.94
N PRO A 158 11.49 -10.35 -10.67
CA PRO A 158 11.67 -11.67 -10.09
C PRO A 158 12.95 -11.76 -9.24
N LEU A 159 12.94 -12.55 -8.15
CA LEU A 159 14.06 -12.70 -7.22
C LEU A 159 15.33 -13.30 -7.88
N ASP A 160 15.20 -14.00 -8.99
CA ASP A 160 16.32 -14.52 -9.77
C ASP A 160 16.96 -13.48 -10.71
N THR A 161 16.38 -12.26 -10.78
CA THR A 161 16.93 -11.13 -11.55
C THR A 161 18.33 -10.80 -11.07
N VAL A 162 19.29 -10.75 -12.04
CA VAL A 162 20.66 -10.34 -11.75
C VAL A 162 20.78 -8.83 -11.90
N LEU A 163 21.05 -8.13 -10.81
CA LEU A 163 21.37 -6.69 -10.80
C LEU A 163 22.76 -6.46 -11.37
N ARG A 164 22.95 -5.33 -12.05
CA ARG A 164 24.21 -4.93 -12.72
C ARG A 164 24.51 -3.47 -12.42
N ASP A 165 25.78 -3.08 -12.48
CA ASP A 165 26.14 -1.66 -12.36
C ASP A 165 25.42 -0.83 -13.43
N GLY A 166 24.85 0.30 -13.00
CA GLY A 166 23.99 1.15 -13.83
C GLY A 166 22.49 0.88 -13.68
N ASP A 167 22.09 -0.25 -13.06
CA ASP A 167 20.70 -0.47 -12.66
C ASP A 167 20.32 0.50 -11.55
N THR A 168 19.03 0.84 -11.48
CA THR A 168 18.42 1.56 -10.34
C THR A 168 17.27 0.75 -9.83
N VAL A 169 17.22 0.49 -8.53
CA VAL A 169 16.11 -0.19 -7.88
C VAL A 169 15.23 0.80 -7.12
N VAL A 170 13.93 0.51 -7.03
CA VAL A 170 13.02 1.13 -6.07
C VAL A 170 12.81 0.12 -4.97
N ALA A 171 13.29 0.46 -3.78
CA ALA A 171 13.16 -0.35 -2.58
C ALA A 171 12.10 0.24 -1.65
N LYS A 172 11.35 -0.63 -0.97
CA LYS A 172 10.31 -0.31 0.00
C LYS A 172 10.53 -1.09 1.29
N GLY A 173 10.30 -0.46 2.43
CA GLY A 173 10.38 -1.07 3.75
C GLY A 173 10.65 -0.04 4.84
N SER A 174 10.89 -0.48 6.08
CA SER A 174 11.30 0.43 7.14
C SER A 174 12.59 1.15 6.75
N ILE A 175 12.78 2.38 7.23
CA ILE A 175 13.98 3.17 6.92
C ILE A 175 15.26 2.38 7.25
N TYR A 176 15.29 1.69 8.39
CA TYR A 176 16.41 0.86 8.81
C TYR A 176 16.70 -0.28 7.83
N ALA A 177 15.65 -1.02 7.41
CA ALA A 177 15.79 -2.13 6.48
C ALA A 177 16.33 -1.65 5.12
N VAL A 178 15.80 -0.53 4.63
CA VAL A 178 16.22 0.07 3.36
C VAL A 178 17.65 0.60 3.45
N GLU A 179 18.08 1.18 4.57
CA GLU A 179 19.47 1.60 4.80
C GLU A 179 20.44 0.42 4.74
N ARG A 180 20.11 -0.70 5.40
CA ARG A 180 20.89 -1.95 5.35
C ARG A 180 21.00 -2.50 3.92
N PHE A 181 19.90 -2.49 3.19
CA PHE A 181 19.90 -2.90 1.79
C PHE A 181 20.73 -1.96 0.91
N ALA A 182 20.60 -0.64 1.10
CA ALA A 182 21.36 0.37 0.36
C ALA A 182 22.88 0.20 0.56
N GLU A 183 23.35 -0.01 1.79
CA GLU A 183 24.74 -0.32 2.08
C GLU A 183 25.22 -1.55 1.30
N ARG A 184 24.40 -2.60 1.26
CA ARG A 184 24.73 -3.85 0.57
C ARG A 184 24.91 -3.69 -0.94
N ILE A 185 24.17 -2.76 -1.56
CA ILE A 185 24.24 -2.48 -2.99
C ILE A 185 25.17 -1.29 -3.33
N GLY A 186 25.91 -0.77 -2.35
CA GLY A 186 26.84 0.34 -2.53
C GLY A 186 26.16 1.71 -2.72
N ALA A 187 24.94 1.87 -2.23
CA ALA A 187 24.16 3.09 -2.27
C ALA A 187 24.02 3.74 -0.88
N ARG A 188 23.38 4.91 -0.85
CA ARG A 188 22.96 5.58 0.39
C ARG A 188 21.52 6.03 0.24
N VAL A 189 20.76 5.93 1.31
CA VAL A 189 19.40 6.45 1.38
C VAL A 189 19.48 7.98 1.45
N PRO A 190 18.78 8.70 0.57
CA PRO A 190 18.70 10.16 0.66
C PRO A 190 17.78 10.56 1.83
N GLU A 191 17.98 11.79 2.33
CA GLU A 191 17.07 12.35 3.33
C GLU A 191 15.70 12.68 2.71
N PRO A 192 14.60 12.33 3.39
CA PRO A 192 13.26 12.77 2.97
C PRO A 192 13.09 14.28 3.18
N PRO A 193 12.10 14.92 2.49
CA PRO A 193 11.77 16.31 2.73
C PRO A 193 11.25 16.50 4.15
N ARG A 194 11.76 17.53 4.84
CA ARG A 194 11.29 17.89 6.18
C ARG A 194 10.43 19.14 6.11
N GLY A 195 9.12 18.95 6.33
CA GLY A 195 8.14 20.04 6.36
C GLY A 195 7.93 20.75 5.00
N GLY A 196 7.25 21.90 5.04
CA GLY A 196 6.84 22.62 3.84
C GLY A 196 5.73 21.92 3.05
N ILE A 197 5.34 22.51 1.93
CA ILE A 197 4.21 22.01 1.11
C ILE A 197 4.44 20.56 0.62
N VAL A 198 5.68 20.19 0.27
CA VAL A 198 6.00 18.83 -0.17
C VAL A 198 5.93 17.85 1.00
N GLY A 199 6.35 18.24 2.21
CA GLY A 199 6.19 17.42 3.41
C GLY A 199 4.72 17.18 3.75
N GLU A 200 3.88 18.20 3.68
CA GLU A 200 2.43 18.07 3.90
C GLU A 200 1.74 17.22 2.82
N PHE A 201 2.18 17.31 1.58
CA PHE A 201 1.75 16.42 0.53
C PHE A 201 2.07 14.94 0.86
N PHE A 202 3.23 14.66 1.46
CA PHE A 202 3.56 13.31 1.92
C PHE A 202 2.75 12.85 3.12
N GLU A 203 2.37 13.75 4.06
CA GLU A 203 1.48 13.39 5.16
C GLU A 203 0.11 12.91 4.64
N ILE A 204 -0.44 13.59 3.63
CA ILE A 204 -1.67 13.14 2.96
C ILE A 204 -1.44 11.79 2.28
N ALA A 205 -0.36 11.63 1.52
CA ALA A 205 -0.05 10.38 0.85
C ALA A 205 0.13 9.20 1.83
N ARG A 206 0.65 9.46 3.06
CA ARG A 206 0.76 8.48 4.13
C ARG A 206 -0.60 8.01 4.63
N ILE A 207 -1.54 8.94 4.87
CA ILE A 207 -2.91 8.59 5.26
C ILE A 207 -3.54 7.69 4.19
N VAL A 208 -3.44 8.07 2.91
CA VAL A 208 -3.96 7.27 1.79
C VAL A 208 -3.31 5.87 1.72
N SER A 209 -2.01 5.77 2.01
CA SER A 209 -1.33 4.46 2.07
C SER A 209 -1.90 3.55 3.16
N VAL A 210 -2.19 4.08 4.35
CA VAL A 210 -2.80 3.32 5.44
C VAL A 210 -4.23 2.94 5.08
N MET A 211 -5.03 3.88 4.55
CA MET A 211 -6.39 3.59 4.08
C MET A 211 -6.42 2.46 3.05
N PHE A 212 -5.38 2.34 2.20
CA PHE A 212 -5.31 1.26 1.21
C PHE A 212 -5.32 -0.12 1.88
N PHE A 213 -4.54 -0.29 2.95
CA PHE A 213 -4.50 -1.56 3.69
C PHE A 213 -5.76 -1.78 4.50
N LEU A 214 -6.24 -0.77 5.22
CA LEU A 214 -7.45 -0.89 6.04
C LEU A 214 -8.68 -1.21 5.19
N SER A 215 -8.85 -0.57 4.04
CA SER A 215 -9.99 -0.84 3.14
C SER A 215 -9.99 -2.26 2.59
N LEU A 216 -8.82 -2.77 2.19
CA LEU A 216 -8.70 -4.15 1.75
C LEU A 216 -8.98 -5.12 2.92
N SER A 217 -8.44 -4.84 4.10
CA SER A 217 -8.64 -5.68 5.28
C SER A 217 -10.10 -5.72 5.71
N ALA A 218 -10.77 -4.56 5.77
CA ALA A 218 -12.20 -4.47 6.06
C ALA A 218 -13.03 -5.35 5.11
N LEU A 219 -12.77 -5.22 3.79
CA LEU A 219 -13.49 -6.03 2.80
C LEU A 219 -13.20 -7.53 2.92
N LEU A 220 -11.97 -7.90 3.25
CA LEU A 220 -11.52 -9.30 3.23
C LEU A 220 -11.83 -10.04 4.52
N MET A 221 -11.80 -9.32 5.64
CA MET A 221 -12.17 -9.84 6.96
C MET A 221 -13.66 -9.65 7.25
N ASN A 222 -14.41 -8.95 6.38
CA ASN A 222 -15.79 -8.51 6.60
C ASN A 222 -15.94 -7.77 7.94
N ALA A 223 -15.02 -6.85 8.24
CA ALA A 223 -14.92 -6.20 9.54
C ALA A 223 -15.47 -4.77 9.51
N ASP A 224 -16.65 -4.57 10.11
CA ASP A 224 -17.39 -3.30 10.13
C ASP A 224 -16.59 -2.18 10.77
N TRP A 225 -15.98 -2.45 11.92
CA TRP A 225 -15.17 -1.46 12.63
C TRP A 225 -13.94 -0.97 11.80
N LEU A 226 -13.33 -1.84 10.96
CA LEU A 226 -12.30 -1.42 10.01
C LEU A 226 -12.88 -0.54 8.92
N ALA A 227 -14.06 -0.88 8.42
CA ALA A 227 -14.77 -0.08 7.43
C ALA A 227 -15.13 1.30 7.97
N GLU A 228 -15.63 1.40 9.19
CA GLU A 228 -15.91 2.68 9.88
C GLU A 228 -14.65 3.53 10.05
N ASN A 229 -13.52 2.94 10.46
CA ASN A 229 -12.24 3.66 10.55
C ASN A 229 -11.77 4.21 9.19
N VAL A 230 -12.05 3.52 8.08
CA VAL A 230 -11.76 4.02 6.73
C VAL A 230 -12.59 5.27 6.43
N VAL A 231 -13.88 5.27 6.79
CA VAL A 231 -14.77 6.45 6.65
C VAL A 231 -14.28 7.62 7.50
N GLU A 232 -13.85 7.36 8.75
CA GLU A 232 -13.29 8.42 9.60
C GLU A 232 -11.99 9.02 9.02
N LEU A 233 -11.11 8.17 8.49
CA LEU A 233 -9.87 8.62 7.84
C LEU A 233 -10.12 9.43 6.57
N GLU A 234 -11.17 9.12 5.82
CA GLU A 234 -11.58 9.90 4.66
C GLU A 234 -12.00 11.31 5.08
N GLY A 235 -12.78 11.46 6.16
CA GLY A 235 -13.10 12.76 6.73
C GLY A 235 -11.87 13.57 7.19
N VAL A 236 -10.87 12.89 7.77
CA VAL A 236 -9.57 13.51 8.11
C VAL A 236 -8.83 13.93 6.84
N MET A 237 -8.86 13.09 5.81
CA MET A 237 -8.23 13.36 4.51
C MET A 237 -8.80 14.61 3.86
N ASP A 238 -10.12 14.80 3.87
CA ASP A 238 -10.81 15.99 3.36
C ASP A 238 -10.34 17.27 4.05
N GLU A 239 -10.20 17.24 5.37
CA GLU A 239 -9.68 18.40 6.12
C GLU A 239 -8.23 18.74 5.74
N PHE A 240 -7.36 17.74 5.63
CA PHE A 240 -5.97 17.93 5.24
C PHE A 240 -5.86 18.41 3.80
N HIS A 241 -6.66 17.85 2.88
CA HIS A 241 -6.75 18.26 1.50
C HIS A 241 -7.11 19.74 1.38
N ALA A 242 -8.19 20.19 2.02
CA ALA A 242 -8.62 21.57 1.99
C ALA A 242 -7.56 22.54 2.58
N LYS A 243 -6.87 22.14 3.65
CA LYS A 243 -5.78 22.92 4.25
C LYS A 243 -4.60 23.05 3.30
N LEU A 244 -4.15 21.93 2.69
CA LEU A 244 -3.02 21.92 1.77
C LEU A 244 -3.33 22.70 0.49
N GLU A 245 -4.53 22.57 -0.07
CA GLU A 245 -4.99 23.34 -1.23
C GLU A 245 -4.84 24.84 -0.98
N ASN A 246 -5.38 25.34 0.13
CA ASN A 246 -5.29 26.74 0.51
C ASN A 246 -3.83 27.21 0.67
N ARG A 247 -2.95 26.38 1.24
CA ARG A 247 -1.52 26.68 1.36
C ARG A 247 -0.82 26.74 0.01
N ILE A 248 -1.12 25.80 -0.89
CA ILE A 248 -0.56 25.80 -2.26
C ILE A 248 -0.98 27.10 -2.97
N ILE A 249 -2.27 27.44 -2.95
CA ILE A 249 -2.80 28.63 -3.63
C ILE A 249 -2.14 29.91 -3.09
N SER A 250 -2.02 30.04 -1.77
CA SER A 250 -1.46 31.23 -1.11
C SER A 250 0.08 31.29 -1.09
N SER A 251 0.78 30.25 -1.53
CA SER A 251 2.25 30.18 -1.54
C SER A 251 2.87 31.07 -2.63
N ASP A 252 4.18 31.29 -2.54
CA ASP A 252 4.98 31.99 -3.57
C ASP A 252 5.49 31.05 -4.69
N LEU A 253 4.96 29.84 -4.77
CA LEU A 253 5.33 28.88 -5.81
C LEU A 253 4.93 29.38 -7.21
N SER A 254 5.67 28.95 -8.24
CA SER A 254 5.31 29.24 -9.63
C SER A 254 3.96 28.64 -10.00
N ALA A 255 3.30 29.23 -11.01
CA ALA A 255 2.00 28.74 -11.49
C ALA A 255 2.04 27.24 -11.88
N THR A 256 3.13 26.79 -12.50
CA THR A 256 3.32 25.38 -12.88
C THR A 256 3.52 24.47 -11.68
N ALA A 257 4.21 24.93 -10.62
CA ALA A 257 4.36 24.18 -9.38
C ALA A 257 3.02 24.05 -8.64
N LYS A 258 2.25 25.16 -8.55
CA LYS A 258 0.90 25.15 -7.96
C LYS A 258 -0.03 24.21 -8.73
N ALA A 259 -0.07 24.31 -10.06
CA ALA A 259 -0.92 23.45 -10.89
C ALA A 259 -0.58 21.97 -10.73
N ALA A 260 0.72 21.61 -10.70
CA ALA A 260 1.15 20.23 -10.51
C ALA A 260 0.77 19.69 -9.12
N LEU A 261 1.01 20.47 -8.06
CA LEU A 261 0.69 20.07 -6.69
C LEU A 261 -0.83 19.93 -6.50
N LEU A 262 -1.62 20.92 -6.94
CA LEU A 262 -3.09 20.85 -6.84
C LEU A 262 -3.64 19.64 -7.59
N SER A 263 -3.20 19.42 -8.84
CA SER A 263 -3.61 18.23 -9.61
C SER A 263 -3.26 16.94 -8.90
N SER A 264 -2.08 16.85 -8.28
CA SER A 264 -1.67 15.65 -7.55
C SER A 264 -2.41 15.49 -6.22
N THR A 265 -2.76 16.59 -5.53
CA THR A 265 -3.54 16.56 -4.29
C THR A 265 -4.99 16.11 -4.57
N PHE A 266 -5.62 16.61 -5.64
CA PHE A 266 -6.93 16.10 -6.08
C PHE A 266 -6.89 14.63 -6.51
N ALA A 267 -5.79 14.16 -7.07
CA ALA A 267 -5.66 12.74 -7.38
C ALA A 267 -5.57 11.88 -6.12
N LEU A 268 -4.91 12.36 -5.04
CA LEU A 268 -4.88 11.67 -3.74
C LEU A 268 -6.27 11.59 -3.11
N GLU A 269 -7.07 12.67 -3.17
CA GLU A 269 -8.48 12.68 -2.73
C GLU A 269 -9.29 11.61 -3.47
N ARG A 270 -9.19 11.55 -4.79
CA ARG A 270 -9.88 10.52 -5.59
C ARG A 270 -9.44 9.10 -5.25
N ILE A 271 -8.20 8.90 -4.81
CA ILE A 271 -7.74 7.60 -4.30
C ILE A 271 -8.43 7.32 -2.97
N SER A 272 -8.46 8.28 -2.03
CA SER A 272 -9.17 8.19 -0.75
C SER A 272 -10.65 7.82 -0.95
N ASP A 273 -11.38 8.55 -1.80
CA ASP A 273 -12.77 8.25 -2.16
C ASP A 273 -12.94 6.82 -2.67
N SER A 274 -12.02 6.37 -3.54
CA SER A 274 -12.10 5.02 -4.09
C SER A 274 -11.83 3.94 -3.03
N LEU A 275 -10.96 4.21 -2.06
CA LEU A 275 -10.70 3.33 -0.94
C LEU A 275 -11.90 3.27 0.01
N ASN A 276 -12.56 4.39 0.24
CA ASN A 276 -13.81 4.45 0.99
C ASN A 276 -14.95 3.69 0.27
N GLU A 277 -15.05 3.79 -1.06
CA GLU A 277 -16.02 2.99 -1.83
C GLU A 277 -15.74 1.47 -1.79
N ILE A 278 -14.51 1.01 -1.54
CA ILE A 278 -14.17 -0.42 -1.41
C ILE A 278 -14.85 -1.05 -0.19
N VAL A 279 -15.02 -0.31 0.90
CA VAL A 279 -15.63 -0.81 2.14
C VAL A 279 -17.15 -0.74 2.14
N THR A 280 -17.78 -0.11 1.15
CA THR A 280 -19.25 0.01 1.05
C THR A 280 -19.98 -1.33 1.18
N PRO A 281 -19.54 -2.45 0.56
CA PRO A 281 -20.23 -3.73 0.73
C PRO A 281 -20.28 -4.20 2.19
N VAL A 282 -19.24 -3.96 2.96
CA VAL A 282 -19.17 -4.30 4.40
C VAL A 282 -20.20 -3.45 5.17
N LEU A 283 -20.17 -2.13 5.00
CA LEU A 283 -21.11 -1.20 5.66
C LEU A 283 -22.59 -1.39 5.25
N GLU A 284 -22.83 -2.13 4.19
CA GLU A 284 -24.18 -2.49 3.71
C GLU A 284 -24.56 -3.96 4.04
N ASP A 285 -23.84 -4.62 4.96
CA ASP A 285 -24.04 -6.03 5.37
C ASP A 285 -24.06 -7.00 4.16
N LEU A 286 -23.31 -6.73 3.11
CA LEU A 286 -23.19 -7.60 1.96
C LEU A 286 -22.06 -8.59 2.17
N GLU A 287 -22.40 -9.87 2.31
CA GLU A 287 -21.42 -10.93 2.44
C GLU A 287 -20.39 -10.90 1.29
N PRO A 288 -19.08 -10.76 1.57
CA PRO A 288 -18.06 -10.72 0.54
C PRO A 288 -17.92 -12.06 -0.16
N HIS A 289 -17.52 -12.03 -1.43
CA HIS A 289 -17.34 -13.26 -2.20
C HIS A 289 -16.18 -14.10 -1.60
N PRO A 290 -16.37 -15.41 -1.33
CA PRO A 290 -15.35 -16.26 -0.68
C PRO A 290 -13.96 -16.24 -1.34
N ILE A 291 -13.91 -15.97 -2.64
CA ILE A 291 -12.66 -15.84 -3.40
C ILE A 291 -11.75 -14.70 -2.88
N LEU A 292 -12.33 -13.69 -2.23
CA LEU A 292 -11.58 -12.56 -1.70
C LEU A 292 -10.70 -12.99 -0.53
N MET A 293 -11.20 -13.85 0.37
CA MET A 293 -10.38 -14.43 1.43
C MET A 293 -9.16 -15.18 0.88
N GLU A 294 -9.39 -16.04 -0.14
CA GLU A 294 -8.29 -16.77 -0.79
C GLU A 294 -7.28 -15.83 -1.48
N ILE A 295 -7.74 -14.69 -2.03
CA ILE A 295 -6.85 -13.70 -2.64
C ILE A 295 -5.93 -13.08 -1.60
N PHE A 296 -6.48 -12.77 -0.45
CA PHE A 296 -5.74 -12.10 0.62
C PHE A 296 -4.59 -12.96 1.15
N GLU A 297 -4.82 -14.23 1.36
CA GLU A 297 -3.79 -15.18 1.80
C GLU A 297 -2.62 -15.31 0.80
N GLU A 298 -2.85 -14.95 -0.47
CA GLU A 298 -1.85 -15.04 -1.54
C GLU A 298 -1.16 -13.71 -1.88
N THR A 299 -1.55 -12.58 -1.25
CA THR A 299 -0.88 -11.29 -1.49
C THR A 299 0.51 -11.27 -0.85
N LYS A 300 1.43 -10.50 -1.42
CA LYS A 300 2.79 -10.35 -0.88
C LYS A 300 2.82 -9.60 0.45
N GLU A 301 1.90 -8.68 0.63
CA GLU A 301 1.68 -7.97 1.88
C GLU A 301 0.40 -8.52 2.50
N ARG A 302 0.52 -8.99 3.71
CA ARG A 302 -0.54 -9.64 4.48
C ARG A 302 -0.84 -8.83 5.72
N ILE A 303 -1.99 -9.12 6.32
CA ILE A 303 -2.42 -8.53 7.58
C ILE A 303 -2.60 -9.63 8.58
N SER A 304 -2.33 -9.34 9.83
CA SER A 304 -2.59 -10.21 10.95
C SER A 304 -2.95 -9.43 12.19
N VAL A 305 -3.43 -10.16 13.17
CA VAL A 305 -3.79 -9.66 14.50
C VAL A 305 -2.82 -10.25 15.51
N ILE A 306 -2.22 -9.43 16.36
CA ILE A 306 -1.29 -9.85 17.41
C ILE A 306 -1.80 -9.27 18.73
N GLU A 307 -2.13 -10.12 19.70
CA GLU A 307 -2.43 -9.71 21.06
C GLU A 307 -1.14 -9.50 21.87
N ILE A 308 -1.09 -8.45 22.66
CA ILE A 308 0.05 -8.11 23.52
C ILE A 308 -0.09 -8.79 24.87
N ASP A 309 0.87 -9.64 25.18
CA ASP A 309 0.98 -10.36 26.44
C ASP A 309 1.69 -9.55 27.56
N GLU A 310 1.83 -10.14 28.76
CA GLU A 310 2.51 -9.52 29.89
C GLU A 310 4.03 -9.29 29.65
N GLU A 311 4.67 -10.06 28.75
CA GLU A 311 6.11 -9.96 28.47
C GLU A 311 6.43 -8.71 27.63
N ASP A 312 5.53 -8.32 26.75
CA ASP A 312 5.67 -7.18 25.87
C ASP A 312 5.02 -5.88 26.42
N ALA A 313 4.28 -6.02 27.52
CA ALA A 313 3.67 -4.89 28.21
C ALA A 313 4.70 -3.84 28.66
N GLY A 314 4.35 -2.56 28.47
CA GLY A 314 5.19 -1.40 28.79
C GLY A 314 6.25 -1.06 27.75
N LYS A 315 6.48 -1.92 26.76
CA LYS A 315 7.34 -1.62 25.60
C LYS A 315 6.62 -0.65 24.67
N THR A 316 7.39 0.08 23.87
CA THR A 316 6.83 0.82 22.72
C THR A 316 6.80 -0.10 21.49
N ILE A 317 6.00 0.25 20.49
CA ILE A 317 5.96 -0.48 19.21
C ILE A 317 7.37 -0.54 18.58
N GLU A 318 8.16 0.54 18.73
CA GLU A 318 9.55 0.57 18.26
C GLU A 318 10.44 -0.43 19.02
N GLU A 319 10.27 -0.54 20.36
CA GLU A 319 11.03 -1.47 21.21
C GLU A 319 10.73 -2.95 20.93
N LEU A 320 9.53 -3.27 20.38
CA LEU A 320 9.22 -4.62 19.89
C LEU A 320 10.07 -5.02 18.68
N GLY A 321 10.57 -4.05 17.92
CA GLY A 321 11.43 -4.27 16.77
C GLY A 321 10.72 -4.86 15.54
N TYR A 322 9.40 -4.81 15.48
CA TYR A 322 8.60 -5.33 14.36
C TYR A 322 9.02 -4.71 13.03
N HIS A 323 9.31 -3.40 13.01
CA HIS A 323 9.81 -2.68 11.84
C HIS A 323 11.13 -3.25 11.26
N LEU A 324 11.94 -3.95 12.09
CA LEU A 324 13.16 -4.64 11.64
C LEU A 324 12.84 -5.95 10.91
N LYS A 325 11.65 -6.47 11.12
CA LYS A 325 11.15 -7.71 10.55
C LYS A 325 10.17 -7.51 9.40
N GLY A 326 10.02 -6.29 8.91
CA GLY A 326 9.07 -5.96 7.84
C GLY A 326 7.61 -6.03 8.29
N VAL A 327 7.37 -5.83 9.59
CA VAL A 327 6.03 -5.76 10.18
C VAL A 327 5.73 -4.31 10.55
N THR A 328 4.59 -3.80 10.11
CA THR A 328 4.11 -2.43 10.34
C THR A 328 2.81 -2.47 11.10
N VAL A 329 2.74 -1.79 12.25
CA VAL A 329 1.49 -1.69 13.03
C VAL A 329 0.61 -0.62 12.40
N LEU A 330 -0.57 -0.99 11.93
CA LEU A 330 -1.55 -0.09 11.30
C LEU A 330 -2.51 0.51 12.32
N ALA A 331 -2.95 -0.28 13.29
CA ALA A 331 -3.86 0.14 14.34
C ALA A 331 -3.61 -0.65 15.63
N VAL A 332 -4.06 -0.11 16.77
CA VAL A 332 -4.06 -0.74 18.09
C VAL A 332 -5.44 -0.61 18.70
N LYS A 333 -6.06 -1.75 19.10
CA LYS A 333 -7.27 -1.79 19.93
C LYS A 333 -6.85 -1.87 21.38
N ARG A 334 -7.46 -1.04 22.25
CA ARG A 334 -7.31 -1.08 23.70
C ARG A 334 -8.69 -0.98 24.33
N GLY A 335 -9.22 -2.09 24.82
CA GLY A 335 -10.62 -2.20 25.20
C GLY A 335 -11.52 -1.88 24.00
N GLU A 336 -12.42 -0.93 24.15
CA GLU A 336 -13.35 -0.48 23.09
C GLU A 336 -12.73 0.59 22.16
N GLU A 337 -11.53 1.09 22.45
CA GLU A 337 -10.94 2.21 21.71
C GLU A 337 -9.91 1.74 20.68
N TRP A 338 -10.01 2.28 19.45
CA TRP A 338 -9.05 2.09 18.40
C TRP A 338 -8.15 3.29 18.19
N LEU A 339 -6.87 3.07 18.03
CA LEU A 339 -5.89 4.08 17.63
C LEU A 339 -5.25 3.67 16.30
N VAL A 340 -5.64 4.34 15.22
CA VAL A 340 -5.06 4.14 13.89
C VAL A 340 -3.78 4.96 13.75
N MET A 341 -2.76 4.39 13.11
CA MET A 341 -1.42 4.99 12.97
C MET A 341 -0.80 5.42 14.31
N PRO A 342 -0.63 4.52 15.27
CA PRO A 342 -0.05 4.87 16.56
C PRO A 342 1.38 5.40 16.41
N PRO A 343 1.79 6.40 17.21
CA PRO A 343 3.17 6.90 17.18
C PRO A 343 4.13 5.85 17.73
N ILE A 344 4.81 5.10 16.86
CA ILE A 344 5.59 3.89 17.16
C ILE A 344 6.64 4.05 18.28
N SER A 345 7.23 5.23 18.39
CA SER A 345 8.26 5.54 19.42
C SER A 345 7.70 6.02 20.74
N ALA A 346 6.41 6.37 20.81
CA ALA A 346 5.80 6.98 21.99
C ALA A 346 4.65 6.16 22.58
N PHE A 347 3.92 5.39 21.77
CA PHE A 347 2.81 4.58 22.23
C PHE A 347 3.35 3.36 23.01
N ARG A 348 2.92 3.28 24.29
CA ARG A 348 3.28 2.16 25.17
C ARG A 348 2.14 1.15 25.21
N LEU A 349 2.50 -0.09 24.93
CA LEU A 349 1.57 -1.21 24.90
C LEU A 349 1.19 -1.66 26.31
N GLU A 350 -0.03 -2.14 26.44
CA GLU A 350 -0.59 -2.74 27.66
C GLU A 350 -1.00 -4.18 27.37
N PRO A 351 -1.04 -5.08 28.40
CA PRO A 351 -1.53 -6.44 28.19
C PRO A 351 -2.97 -6.43 27.68
N GLY A 352 -3.27 -7.23 26.67
CA GLY A 352 -4.58 -7.28 26.02
C GLY A 352 -4.78 -6.22 24.92
N ASP A 353 -3.75 -5.39 24.63
CA ASP A 353 -3.80 -4.59 23.40
C ASP A 353 -3.78 -5.52 22.18
N VAL A 354 -4.64 -5.24 21.20
CA VAL A 354 -4.71 -5.98 19.95
C VAL A 354 -4.14 -5.13 18.83
N LEU A 355 -3.06 -5.61 18.20
CA LEU A 355 -2.39 -4.92 17.10
C LEU A 355 -2.91 -5.45 15.75
N ILE A 356 -3.37 -4.56 14.89
CA ILE A 356 -3.51 -4.87 13.47
C ILE A 356 -2.18 -4.59 12.79
N VAL A 357 -1.55 -5.62 12.26
CA VAL A 357 -0.23 -5.53 11.65
C VAL A 357 -0.27 -5.89 10.18
N LYS A 358 0.46 -5.11 9.38
CA LYS A 358 0.79 -5.45 8.00
C LYS A 358 2.19 -6.05 7.96
N TYR A 359 2.40 -7.10 7.18
CA TYR A 359 3.71 -7.72 7.02
C TYR A 359 3.92 -8.26 5.59
N PHE A 360 5.19 -8.46 5.22
CA PHE A 360 5.54 -9.12 3.97
C PHE A 360 5.53 -10.64 4.12
N GLU A 361 5.26 -11.36 3.03
CA GLU A 361 5.26 -12.84 3.00
C GLU A 361 6.52 -13.43 3.65
N GLU A 362 7.69 -12.80 3.46
CA GLU A 362 8.95 -13.22 4.07
C GLU A 362 8.96 -13.14 5.61
N SER A 363 8.06 -12.37 6.20
CA SER A 363 7.90 -12.20 7.65
C SER A 363 6.91 -13.17 8.27
N GLU A 364 6.18 -13.95 7.48
CA GLU A 364 5.11 -14.84 7.92
C GLU A 364 5.53 -15.73 9.11
N SER A 365 6.67 -16.41 9.00
CA SER A 365 7.17 -17.27 10.09
C SER A 365 7.56 -16.53 11.38
N PHE A 366 7.72 -15.22 11.33
CA PHE A 366 7.92 -14.37 12.51
C PHE A 366 6.56 -14.02 13.12
N VAL A 367 5.62 -13.59 12.31
CA VAL A 367 4.25 -13.23 12.75
C VAL A 367 3.55 -14.47 13.34
N GLU A 368 3.59 -15.62 12.69
CA GLU A 368 3.02 -16.89 13.20
C GLU A 368 3.58 -17.35 14.55
N ARG A 369 4.72 -16.85 15.00
CA ARG A 369 5.29 -17.13 16.33
C ARG A 369 4.78 -16.18 17.40
N GLU A 370 4.43 -14.98 16.99
CA GLU A 370 3.80 -13.95 17.85
C GLU A 370 2.28 -14.20 17.99
N GLU A 371 1.75 -15.05 17.11
CA GLU A 371 0.36 -15.44 16.98
C GLU A 371 0.26 -16.96 17.17
N THR A 372 -0.55 -17.48 18.07
CA THR A 372 -0.99 -18.87 17.94
C THR A 372 -2.21 -18.89 17.04
N ARG A 373 -2.36 -19.93 16.21
CA ARG A 373 -3.46 -20.02 15.24
C ARG A 373 -4.83 -20.11 15.91
N GLU A 374 -4.88 -20.70 17.12
CA GLU A 374 -6.08 -20.78 17.95
C GLU A 374 -6.45 -19.38 18.50
N ASP A 375 -5.48 -18.62 18.99
CA ASP A 375 -5.69 -17.27 19.50
C ASP A 375 -6.20 -16.31 18.42
N ARG A 376 -5.70 -16.46 17.18
CA ARG A 376 -6.11 -15.63 16.05
C ARG A 376 -7.59 -15.86 15.68
N GLU A 377 -7.99 -17.12 15.54
CA GLU A 377 -9.38 -17.47 15.19
C GLU A 377 -10.32 -17.01 16.32
N GLU A 378 -9.93 -17.18 17.59
CA GLU A 378 -10.70 -16.77 18.78
C GLU A 378 -10.82 -15.24 18.87
N ILE A 379 -9.71 -14.49 18.69
CA ILE A 379 -9.72 -13.01 18.70
C ILE A 379 -10.56 -12.45 17.54
N ILE A 380 -10.48 -13.05 16.36
CA ILE A 380 -11.29 -12.63 15.21
C ILE A 380 -12.77 -12.93 15.48
N GLU A 381 -13.11 -14.09 16.07
CA GLU A 381 -14.48 -14.41 16.46
C GLU A 381 -14.99 -13.50 17.58
N GLU A 382 -14.19 -13.22 18.62
CA GLU A 382 -14.56 -12.26 19.68
C GLU A 382 -14.81 -10.83 19.14
N ILE A 383 -13.97 -10.37 18.21
CA ILE A 383 -14.17 -9.06 17.56
C ILE A 383 -15.50 -9.04 16.78
N TRP A 384 -15.91 -10.16 16.19
CA TRP A 384 -17.16 -10.25 15.45
C TRP A 384 -18.40 -10.45 16.36
N GLU A 385 -18.27 -11.20 17.48
CA GLU A 385 -19.37 -11.41 18.42
C GLU A 385 -19.72 -10.14 19.23
N GLU A 386 -18.73 -9.30 19.58
CA GLU A 386 -18.95 -8.02 20.25
C GLU A 386 -19.75 -7.03 19.37
N GLU A 387 -19.65 -7.12 18.06
CA GLU A 387 -20.39 -6.25 17.11
C GLU A 387 -21.85 -6.71 16.89
N GLU A 388 -22.20 -7.97 17.17
CA GLU A 388 -23.60 -8.46 17.08
C GLU A 388 -24.45 -8.13 18.34
N GLU A 389 -23.84 -7.70 19.46
CA GLU A 389 -24.56 -7.39 20.72
C GLU A 389 -24.88 -5.90 20.91
N ASP A 390 -24.34 -4.97 20.11
CA ASP A 390 -24.61 -3.52 20.16
C ASP A 390 -25.50 -3.07 18.99
#